data_58ca14bcda163bb8cf9a084de98b9cdb
#
_entry.id   58ca14bcda163bb8cf9a084de98b9cdb
#
_cell.length_a   1.000
_cell.length_b   1.000
_cell.length_c   1.000
_cell.angle_alpha   90.00
_cell.angle_beta   90.00
_cell.angle_gamma   90.00
#
_symmetry.space_group_name_H-M   'P 1'
#
loop_
_entity.id
_entity.type
_entity.pdbx_description
1 polymer ?
#
loop_
_entity_poly.entity_id
_entity_poly.type
_entity_poly.pdbx_seq_one_letter_code
_entity_poly.pdbx_strand_id
1 'polypeptide(L)'
;MLTCRSLFVAWAVIWGACLTGSSLMASEPAGGPVEAAAAEAGGATVAEMIDARFGVIVGYMAAVLFWEPVKTIPIPLIVLILLCGSVFFTVYFGFLNIRGFKHAIDITRGRYDNPDDPGEISHFQALTSALSATVGLGNIAGVAVAIQLGGPGAVIWMIVIGLFGMTAKFNECTLAQVYRKVHPDGTVDGGPMHYLEIGLQQKGFPFLVAKLFGLVFAVFCIGGSFGGGNMFQANQATSAIRGMIGDAARLDWLIGGILAFLVGLVIIGGIRRIGQVTEKIIPLMCSIYVLAGLVILVMHARQIPAAAVLIVQSCVAPEAIFGGFVGVMVQGIKRAVFSNEAGVGSAAIAHAAAKTDEPVREGMVAMLGPFIDTVVICTMTALVVIVSGAYQEPGAGEGVEMTRWAFADTLSWFPVVLNISVLLFAYSTMISWSYYGEKAWQYLFGSSRQAVILYRSIFLGFIVLGAISSLENVISFSDLMILSMAFPNVIGGVILAPKVKALLADYWTRYRNDEFVTYD
;
A
#
# COMPACT_ATOMS: atom_id res chain seq x y z
N MET A 1 -26.24 19.36 11.28
CA MET A 1 -24.95 19.25 11.97
C MET A 1 -24.98 17.99 12.84
N LEU A 2 -24.48 16.87 12.33
CA LEU A 2 -24.25 15.69 13.16
C LEU A 2 -22.97 15.96 13.94
N THR A 3 -23.08 16.08 15.24
CA THR A 3 -21.95 16.39 16.12
C THR A 3 -20.97 15.21 16.17
N CYS A 4 -19.68 15.48 16.37
CA CYS A 4 -18.60 14.48 16.49
C CYS A 4 -18.92 13.35 17.50
N ARG A 5 -19.81 13.62 18.47
CA ARG A 5 -20.35 12.64 19.42
C ARG A 5 -21.20 11.55 18.74
N SER A 6 -21.98 11.86 17.72
CA SER A 6 -22.83 10.86 17.04
C SER A 6 -22.01 9.91 16.16
N LEU A 7 -20.89 10.36 15.59
CA LEU A 7 -19.97 9.51 14.82
C LEU A 7 -19.13 8.60 15.73
N PHE A 8 -18.70 9.11 16.88
CA PHE A 8 -18.02 8.30 17.90
C PHE A 8 -18.96 7.25 18.51
N VAL A 9 -20.23 7.59 18.71
CA VAL A 9 -21.27 6.64 19.15
C VAL A 9 -21.54 5.60 18.06
N ALA A 10 -21.62 5.98 16.77
CA ALA A 10 -21.78 5.02 15.68
C ALA A 10 -20.57 4.09 15.56
N TRP A 11 -19.35 4.61 15.72
CA TRP A 11 -18.12 3.83 15.72
C TRP A 11 -18.02 2.93 16.97
N ALA A 12 -18.36 3.47 18.15
CA ALA A 12 -18.42 2.70 19.39
C ALA A 12 -19.55 1.66 19.38
N VAL A 13 -20.66 1.91 18.67
CA VAL A 13 -21.76 0.95 18.49
C VAL A 13 -21.35 -0.16 17.53
N ILE A 14 -20.66 0.13 16.46
CA ILE A 14 -20.10 -0.89 15.55
C ILE A 14 -19.06 -1.76 16.31
N TRP A 15 -18.17 -1.14 17.09
CA TRP A 15 -17.21 -1.84 17.93
C TRP A 15 -17.85 -2.51 19.16
N GLY A 16 -18.84 -1.88 19.78
CA GLY A 16 -19.59 -2.43 20.90
C GLY A 16 -20.47 -3.61 20.50
N ALA A 17 -21.10 -3.59 19.34
CA ALA A 17 -21.87 -4.72 18.79
C ALA A 17 -20.96 -5.92 18.45
N CYS A 18 -19.71 -5.68 18.05
CA CYS A 18 -18.70 -6.73 17.89
C CYS A 18 -18.24 -7.33 19.23
N LEU A 19 -18.31 -6.56 20.33
CA LEU A 19 -17.86 -7.00 21.67
C LEU A 19 -18.96 -7.67 22.50
N THR A 20 -20.24 -7.42 22.20
CA THR A 20 -21.38 -7.91 22.99
C THR A 20 -22.22 -8.98 22.27
N GLY A 21 -21.64 -9.85 21.47
CA GLY A 21 -22.20 -11.11 20.95
C GLY A 21 -23.74 -11.28 21.03
N SER A 22 -24.51 -10.39 20.38
CA SER A 22 -25.95 -10.62 20.22
C SER A 22 -26.19 -11.36 18.90
N SER A 23 -26.64 -12.61 19.04
CA SER A 23 -27.07 -13.54 18.03
C SER A 23 -28.06 -12.92 17.04
N LEU A 24 -27.60 -12.58 15.84
CA LEU A 24 -28.45 -12.48 14.66
C LEU A 24 -28.02 -13.60 13.72
N MET A 25 -28.98 -14.50 13.46
CA MET A 25 -28.85 -15.70 12.64
C MET A 25 -28.21 -15.36 11.29
N ALA A 26 -26.97 -15.78 11.08
CA ALA A 26 -26.38 -16.03 9.79
C ALA A 26 -26.02 -17.52 9.75
N SER A 27 -26.38 -18.19 8.68
CA SER A 27 -26.06 -19.58 8.38
C SER A 27 -24.59 -19.88 8.68
N GLU A 28 -24.34 -20.92 9.47
CA GLU A 28 -23.01 -21.40 9.87
C GLU A 28 -22.07 -21.52 8.66
N PRO A 29 -20.89 -20.88 8.70
CA PRO A 29 -19.78 -21.37 7.92
C PRO A 29 -19.29 -22.65 8.63
N ALA A 30 -18.95 -23.66 7.86
CA ALA A 30 -18.53 -24.99 8.31
C ALA A 30 -17.51 -24.85 9.45
N GLY A 31 -17.86 -25.44 10.60
CA GLY A 31 -17.14 -25.29 11.86
C GLY A 31 -15.69 -25.74 11.76
N GLY A 32 -14.80 -24.80 12.00
CA GLY A 32 -13.44 -25.04 12.45
C GLY A 32 -13.38 -24.84 13.96
N PRO A 33 -12.41 -25.41 14.66
CA PRO A 33 -12.39 -25.62 16.12
C PRO A 33 -12.06 -24.34 16.91
N VAL A 34 -12.89 -23.29 16.83
CA VAL A 34 -12.68 -22.04 17.58
C VAL A 34 -13.10 -22.15 19.03
N GLU A 35 -14.08 -23.04 19.35
CA GLU A 35 -14.50 -23.28 20.72
C GLU A 35 -13.53 -24.19 21.52
N ALA A 36 -12.73 -25.02 20.85
CA ALA A 36 -11.75 -25.88 21.50
C ALA A 36 -10.49 -25.10 21.96
N ALA A 37 -10.10 -24.05 21.25
CA ALA A 37 -8.94 -23.22 21.57
C ALA A 37 -9.14 -22.31 22.81
N ALA A 38 -10.39 -21.98 23.14
CA ALA A 38 -10.69 -21.16 24.32
C ALA A 38 -10.61 -21.95 25.64
N ALA A 39 -10.67 -23.28 25.59
CA ALA A 39 -10.66 -24.15 26.78
C ALA A 39 -9.25 -24.58 27.22
N GLU A 40 -8.22 -24.44 26.37
CA GLU A 40 -6.82 -24.81 26.68
C GLU A 40 -5.96 -23.65 27.21
N ALA A 41 -6.53 -22.48 27.50
CA ALA A 41 -5.81 -21.23 27.82
C ALA A 41 -5.17 -21.18 29.21
N GLY A 42 -4.76 -22.30 29.80
CA GLY A 42 -4.05 -22.33 31.10
C GLY A 42 -2.59 -21.83 31.08
N GLY A 43 -2.06 -21.39 29.89
CA GLY A 43 -0.66 -20.98 29.72
C GLY A 43 -0.38 -19.98 28.61
N ALA A 44 -1.41 -19.43 27.96
CA ALA A 44 -1.21 -18.49 26.85
C ALA A 44 -0.57 -17.17 27.33
N THR A 45 0.42 -16.69 26.58
CA THR A 45 1.05 -15.40 26.84
C THR A 45 0.08 -14.25 26.52
N VAL A 46 0.33 -13.07 27.09
CA VAL A 46 -0.48 -11.86 26.80
C VAL A 46 -0.47 -11.55 25.29
N ALA A 47 0.64 -11.80 24.60
CA ALA A 47 0.75 -11.60 23.16
C ALA A 47 -0.19 -12.55 22.39
N GLU A 48 -0.20 -13.83 22.71
CA GLU A 48 -1.09 -14.83 22.09
C GLU A 48 -2.58 -14.52 22.32
N MET A 49 -2.94 -14.06 23.51
CA MET A 49 -4.32 -13.64 23.80
C MET A 49 -4.74 -12.40 22.99
N ILE A 50 -3.84 -11.43 22.82
CA ILE A 50 -4.10 -10.24 22.00
C ILE A 50 -4.26 -10.66 20.53
N ASP A 51 -3.36 -11.49 20.00
CA ASP A 51 -3.39 -11.95 18.61
C ASP A 51 -4.65 -12.75 18.29
N ALA A 52 -5.06 -13.66 19.17
CA ALA A 52 -6.28 -14.45 19.02
C ALA A 52 -7.55 -13.56 18.95
N ARG A 53 -7.67 -12.56 19.82
CA ARG A 53 -8.79 -11.59 19.80
C ARG A 53 -8.76 -10.72 18.56
N PHE A 54 -7.58 -10.30 18.13
CA PHE A 54 -7.39 -9.55 16.91
C PHE A 54 -7.83 -10.35 15.68
N GLY A 55 -7.46 -11.65 15.61
CA GLY A 55 -7.87 -12.56 14.53
C GLY A 55 -9.39 -12.71 14.41
N VAL A 56 -10.12 -12.78 15.54
CA VAL A 56 -11.59 -12.82 15.52
C VAL A 56 -12.18 -11.56 14.87
N ILE A 57 -11.68 -10.38 15.23
CA ILE A 57 -12.13 -9.11 14.63
C ILE A 57 -11.86 -9.09 13.13
N VAL A 58 -10.66 -9.48 12.72
CA VAL A 58 -10.25 -9.57 11.31
C VAL A 58 -11.15 -10.53 10.54
N GLY A 59 -11.51 -11.68 11.11
CA GLY A 59 -12.41 -12.66 10.49
C GLY A 59 -13.81 -12.09 10.18
N TYR A 60 -14.42 -11.36 11.12
CA TYR A 60 -15.70 -10.69 10.88
C TYR A 60 -15.61 -9.62 9.80
N MET A 61 -14.55 -8.84 9.79
CA MET A 61 -14.33 -7.83 8.76
C MET A 61 -14.14 -8.45 7.38
N ALA A 62 -13.39 -9.56 7.29
CA ALA A 62 -13.14 -10.27 6.04
C ALA A 62 -14.43 -10.78 5.40
N ALA A 63 -15.35 -11.33 6.18
CA ALA A 63 -16.64 -11.82 5.70
C ALA A 63 -17.48 -10.73 4.99
N VAL A 64 -17.32 -9.47 5.40
CA VAL A 64 -18.04 -8.32 4.82
C VAL A 64 -17.27 -7.72 3.64
N LEU A 65 -15.96 -7.46 3.79
CA LEU A 65 -15.18 -6.67 2.85
C LEU A 65 -14.66 -7.48 1.66
N PHE A 66 -14.44 -8.79 1.83
CA PHE A 66 -14.06 -9.69 0.74
C PHE A 66 -15.24 -10.51 0.20
N TRP A 67 -16.44 -9.92 0.22
CA TRP A 67 -17.61 -10.57 -0.34
C TRP A 67 -17.41 -10.95 -1.81
N GLU A 68 -17.76 -12.19 -2.13
CA GLU A 68 -17.69 -12.77 -3.46
C GLU A 68 -19.06 -12.68 -4.13
N PRO A 69 -19.24 -11.85 -5.17
CA PRO A 69 -20.54 -11.64 -5.81
C PRO A 69 -21.02 -12.86 -6.59
N VAL A 70 -20.10 -13.71 -7.02
CA VAL A 70 -20.39 -14.92 -7.82
C VAL A 70 -19.80 -16.12 -7.10
N LYS A 71 -20.64 -16.92 -6.45
CA LYS A 71 -20.20 -18.09 -5.67
C LYS A 71 -19.44 -19.16 -6.46
N THR A 72 -19.64 -19.21 -7.78
CA THR A 72 -18.95 -20.16 -8.68
C THR A 72 -17.56 -19.70 -9.10
N ILE A 73 -17.24 -18.42 -8.90
CA ILE A 73 -15.96 -17.81 -9.26
C ILE A 73 -15.46 -17.06 -8.02
N PRO A 74 -14.50 -17.58 -7.27
CA PRO A 74 -14.06 -17.01 -5.99
C PRO A 74 -13.19 -15.75 -6.21
N ILE A 75 -13.77 -14.69 -6.78
CA ILE A 75 -13.12 -13.40 -6.95
C ILE A 75 -13.81 -12.40 -6.04
N PRO A 76 -13.12 -11.86 -5.02
CA PRO A 76 -13.63 -10.77 -4.20
C PRO A 76 -14.00 -9.56 -5.05
N LEU A 77 -15.14 -8.92 -4.74
CA LEU A 77 -15.63 -7.74 -5.48
C LEU A 77 -14.57 -6.64 -5.58
N ILE A 78 -13.79 -6.45 -4.53
CA ILE A 78 -12.74 -5.44 -4.51
C ILE A 78 -11.64 -5.70 -5.55
N VAL A 79 -11.28 -6.96 -5.79
CA VAL A 79 -10.27 -7.34 -6.80
C VAL A 79 -10.81 -7.05 -8.21
N LEU A 80 -12.10 -7.30 -8.45
CA LEU A 80 -12.76 -6.95 -9.72
C LEU A 80 -12.76 -5.43 -9.95
N ILE A 81 -13.08 -4.64 -8.92
CA ILE A 81 -13.08 -3.17 -9.00
C ILE A 81 -11.67 -2.65 -9.35
N LEU A 82 -10.63 -3.18 -8.70
CA LEU A 82 -9.25 -2.81 -8.95
C LEU A 82 -8.81 -3.16 -10.37
N LEU A 83 -9.07 -4.38 -10.82
CA LEU A 83 -8.73 -4.83 -12.17
C LEU A 83 -9.47 -4.02 -13.23
N CYS A 84 -10.81 -3.96 -13.14
CA CYS A 84 -11.62 -3.25 -14.11
C CYS A 84 -11.32 -1.75 -14.12
N GLY A 85 -11.10 -1.14 -12.94
CA GLY A 85 -10.71 0.26 -12.80
C GLY A 85 -9.38 0.58 -13.46
N SER A 86 -8.35 -0.24 -13.22
CA SER A 86 -7.02 -0.05 -13.81
C SER A 86 -7.04 -0.20 -15.33
N VAL A 87 -7.77 -1.20 -15.86
CA VAL A 87 -7.98 -1.37 -17.31
C VAL A 87 -8.76 -0.18 -17.88
N PHE A 88 -9.86 0.22 -17.22
CA PHE A 88 -10.65 1.39 -17.65
C PHE A 88 -9.79 2.65 -17.78
N PHE A 89 -9.05 3.02 -16.74
CA PHE A 89 -8.23 4.24 -16.78
C PHE A 89 -7.16 4.17 -17.88
N THR A 90 -6.53 3.01 -18.08
CA THR A 90 -5.50 2.84 -19.12
C THR A 90 -6.08 3.05 -20.52
N VAL A 91 -7.22 2.43 -20.81
CA VAL A 91 -7.90 2.58 -22.12
C VAL A 91 -8.47 3.98 -22.25
N TYR A 92 -9.14 4.50 -21.21
CA TYR A 92 -9.80 5.81 -21.25
C TYR A 92 -8.84 6.97 -21.48
N PHE A 93 -7.64 6.93 -20.88
CA PHE A 93 -6.58 7.92 -21.10
C PHE A 93 -5.65 7.58 -22.28
N GLY A 94 -5.98 6.57 -23.08
CA GLY A 94 -5.29 6.21 -24.32
C GLY A 94 -3.85 5.78 -24.08
N PHE A 95 -3.62 4.86 -23.16
CA PHE A 95 -2.30 4.30 -22.82
C PHE A 95 -1.28 5.38 -22.44
N LEU A 96 -1.70 6.31 -21.58
CA LEU A 96 -0.85 7.40 -21.10
C LEU A 96 0.42 6.91 -20.42
N ASN A 97 0.36 5.76 -19.74
CA ASN A 97 1.52 5.10 -19.13
C ASN A 97 2.66 4.84 -20.10
N ILE A 98 2.39 4.66 -21.39
CA ILE A 98 3.41 4.49 -22.43
C ILE A 98 3.79 5.85 -23.03
N ARG A 99 2.79 6.63 -23.49
CA ARG A 99 3.00 7.87 -24.24
C ARG A 99 3.57 9.00 -23.39
N GLY A 100 3.20 9.05 -22.10
CA GLY A 100 3.62 10.08 -21.15
C GLY A 100 4.88 9.74 -20.36
N PHE A 101 5.41 8.50 -20.50
CA PHE A 101 6.48 8.00 -19.62
C PHE A 101 7.75 8.85 -19.65
N LYS A 102 8.23 9.22 -20.86
CA LYS A 102 9.41 10.08 -21.00
C LYS A 102 9.19 11.46 -20.37
N HIS A 103 8.03 12.06 -20.62
CA HIS A 103 7.69 13.36 -20.07
C HIS A 103 7.59 13.33 -18.53
N ALA A 104 7.04 12.25 -17.96
CA ALA A 104 7.03 12.05 -16.51
C ALA A 104 8.44 12.04 -15.89
N ILE A 105 9.41 11.43 -16.57
CA ILE A 105 10.82 11.45 -16.15
C ILE A 105 11.39 12.87 -16.22
N ASP A 106 11.10 13.62 -17.28
CA ASP A 106 11.59 14.99 -17.45
C ASP A 106 11.05 15.91 -16.34
N ILE A 107 9.77 15.76 -15.96
CA ILE A 107 9.17 16.48 -14.82
C ILE A 107 9.87 16.10 -13.51
N THR A 108 10.02 14.80 -13.25
CA THR A 108 10.65 14.31 -12.01
C THR A 108 12.10 14.79 -11.83
N ARG A 109 12.80 15.07 -12.93
CA ARG A 109 14.15 15.65 -12.93
C ARG A 109 14.20 17.14 -12.62
N GLY A 110 13.04 17.78 -12.42
CA GLY A 110 12.95 19.20 -12.07
C GLY A 110 12.86 20.14 -13.27
N ARG A 111 12.80 19.64 -14.52
CA ARG A 111 12.79 20.48 -15.72
C ARG A 111 11.65 21.51 -15.74
N TYR A 112 10.60 21.28 -14.98
CA TYR A 112 9.40 22.12 -14.92
C TYR A 112 9.12 22.62 -13.49
N ASP A 113 10.08 22.54 -12.59
CA ASP A 113 9.92 22.95 -11.19
C ASP A 113 10.01 24.48 -11.07
N ASN A 114 8.89 25.11 -10.74
CA ASN A 114 8.85 26.53 -10.39
C ASN A 114 8.85 26.66 -8.86
N PRO A 115 9.88 27.31 -8.25
CA PRO A 115 9.94 27.49 -6.80
C PRO A 115 8.77 28.27 -6.20
N ASP A 116 8.13 29.13 -7.01
CA ASP A 116 7.05 30.02 -6.58
C ASP A 116 5.67 29.35 -6.65
N ASP A 117 5.58 28.14 -7.22
CA ASP A 117 4.33 27.40 -7.30
C ASP A 117 3.80 27.02 -5.91
N PRO A 118 2.46 26.98 -5.73
CA PRO A 118 1.85 26.61 -4.46
C PRO A 118 2.08 25.16 -4.12
N GLY A 119 2.43 24.88 -2.84
CA GLY A 119 2.67 23.52 -2.34
C GLY A 119 3.75 23.50 -1.27
N GLU A 120 4.02 22.32 -0.71
CA GLU A 120 4.94 22.14 0.42
C GLU A 120 6.28 21.53 0.02
N ILE A 121 6.31 20.67 -0.99
CA ILE A 121 7.44 19.82 -1.40
C ILE A 121 7.59 19.79 -2.93
N SER A 122 8.81 19.49 -3.43
CA SER A 122 9.06 19.36 -4.87
C SER A 122 8.40 18.10 -5.47
N HIS A 123 8.32 18.03 -6.81
CA HIS A 123 7.86 16.83 -7.53
C HIS A 123 8.66 15.58 -7.14
N PHE A 124 9.98 15.69 -7.05
CA PHE A 124 10.85 14.59 -6.62
C PHE A 124 10.58 14.16 -5.18
N GLN A 125 10.41 15.12 -4.25
CA GLN A 125 10.07 14.82 -2.86
C GLN A 125 8.67 14.19 -2.72
N ALA A 126 7.69 14.60 -3.54
CA ALA A 126 6.38 13.98 -3.57
C ALA A 126 6.45 12.53 -4.06
N LEU A 127 7.17 12.27 -5.15
CA LEU A 127 7.40 10.94 -5.67
C LEU A 127 8.14 10.05 -4.65
N THR A 128 9.23 10.55 -4.05
CA THR A 128 9.98 9.76 -3.07
C THR A 128 9.19 9.53 -1.79
N SER A 129 8.37 10.48 -1.34
CA SER A 129 7.45 10.28 -0.21
C SER A 129 6.40 9.21 -0.52
N ALA A 130 5.84 9.20 -1.74
CA ALA A 130 4.91 8.17 -2.19
C ALA A 130 5.61 6.81 -2.37
N LEU A 131 6.80 6.77 -2.99
CA LEU A 131 7.61 5.56 -3.09
C LEU A 131 8.03 5.03 -1.72
N SER A 132 8.25 5.89 -0.74
CA SER A 132 8.54 5.47 0.64
C SER A 132 7.37 4.72 1.28
N ALA A 133 6.14 5.08 0.93
CA ALA A 133 4.96 4.34 1.39
C ALA A 133 4.79 3.00 0.66
N THR A 134 5.09 2.97 -0.63
CA THR A 134 4.85 1.82 -1.52
C THR A 134 6.04 0.86 -1.59
N VAL A 135 7.27 1.36 -1.80
CA VAL A 135 8.50 0.55 -1.79
C VAL A 135 8.88 0.21 -0.36
N GLY A 136 8.26 -0.83 0.14
CA GLY A 136 8.36 -1.33 1.50
C GLY A 136 8.53 -2.84 1.53
N LEU A 137 8.09 -3.44 2.61
CA LEU A 137 8.13 -4.90 2.74
C LEU A 137 7.11 -5.62 1.85
N GLY A 138 6.19 -4.90 1.22
CA GLY A 138 5.37 -5.41 0.12
C GLY A 138 6.20 -5.95 -1.04
N ASN A 139 7.32 -5.28 -1.37
CA ASN A 139 8.21 -5.67 -2.46
C ASN A 139 9.14 -6.85 -2.12
N ILE A 140 9.33 -7.15 -0.85
CA ILE A 140 10.21 -8.23 -0.36
C ILE A 140 9.34 -9.38 0.14
N ALA A 141 8.71 -9.22 1.30
CA ALA A 141 7.88 -10.22 1.94
C ALA A 141 6.56 -10.46 1.19
N GLY A 142 5.91 -9.39 0.70
CA GLY A 142 4.64 -9.49 -0.03
C GLY A 142 4.77 -10.26 -1.35
N VAL A 143 5.89 -10.13 -2.06
CA VAL A 143 6.18 -10.91 -3.27
C VAL A 143 6.39 -12.39 -2.93
N ALA A 144 7.13 -12.69 -1.87
CA ALA A 144 7.30 -14.06 -1.39
C ALA A 144 5.95 -14.71 -1.04
N VAL A 145 5.08 -13.99 -0.33
CA VAL A 145 3.70 -14.43 -0.03
C VAL A 145 2.88 -14.61 -1.32
N ALA A 146 3.04 -13.73 -2.33
CA ALA A 146 2.35 -13.90 -3.62
C ALA A 146 2.72 -15.23 -4.30
N ILE A 147 4.00 -15.57 -4.30
CA ILE A 147 4.52 -16.80 -4.90
C ILE A 147 4.11 -18.02 -4.07
N GLN A 148 4.13 -17.91 -2.74
CA GLN A 148 3.73 -18.98 -1.83
C GLN A 148 2.25 -19.35 -2.00
N LEU A 149 1.36 -18.36 -2.05
CA LEU A 149 -0.09 -18.55 -2.11
C LEU A 149 -0.64 -18.69 -3.53
N GLY A 150 -0.01 -18.06 -4.51
CA GLY A 150 -0.47 -18.01 -5.90
C GLY A 150 0.47 -18.72 -6.89
N GLY A 151 1.59 -19.26 -6.42
CA GLY A 151 2.62 -19.84 -7.29
C GLY A 151 3.38 -18.80 -8.13
N PRO A 152 4.39 -19.24 -8.91
CA PRO A 152 5.18 -18.36 -9.77
C PRO A 152 4.35 -17.53 -10.77
N GLY A 153 3.20 -18.03 -11.21
CA GLY A 153 2.30 -17.35 -12.15
C GLY A 153 1.72 -16.04 -11.63
N ALA A 154 1.64 -15.85 -10.30
CA ALA A 154 1.16 -14.61 -9.70
C ALA A 154 2.00 -13.38 -10.13
N VAL A 155 3.27 -13.58 -10.48
CA VAL A 155 4.18 -12.52 -10.95
C VAL A 155 3.68 -11.84 -12.23
N ILE A 156 3.11 -12.60 -13.18
CA ILE A 156 2.52 -12.01 -14.40
C ILE A 156 1.39 -11.05 -14.04
N TRP A 157 0.49 -11.46 -13.14
CA TRP A 157 -0.62 -10.62 -12.71
C TRP A 157 -0.15 -9.39 -11.94
N MET A 158 0.94 -9.51 -11.16
CA MET A 158 1.58 -8.35 -10.52
C MET A 158 2.07 -7.35 -11.57
N ILE A 159 2.80 -7.82 -12.59
CA ILE A 159 3.31 -6.95 -13.67
C ILE A 159 2.16 -6.29 -14.44
N VAL A 160 1.13 -7.07 -14.81
CA VAL A 160 -0.04 -6.56 -15.56
C VAL A 160 -0.74 -5.46 -14.78
N ILE A 161 -1.08 -5.71 -13.51
CA ILE A 161 -1.76 -4.72 -12.70
C ILE A 161 -0.86 -3.52 -12.36
N GLY A 162 0.45 -3.72 -12.24
CA GLY A 162 1.44 -2.65 -12.08
C GLY A 162 1.42 -1.69 -13.28
N LEU A 163 1.44 -2.23 -14.50
CA LEU A 163 1.41 -1.43 -15.74
C LEU A 163 0.07 -0.70 -15.94
N PHE A 164 -1.05 -1.37 -15.72
CA PHE A 164 -2.37 -0.73 -15.82
C PHE A 164 -2.62 0.24 -14.66
N GLY A 165 -2.11 -0.05 -13.47
CA GLY A 165 -2.21 0.78 -12.29
C GLY A 165 -1.53 2.15 -12.42
N MET A 166 -0.53 2.29 -13.31
CA MET A 166 0.11 3.57 -13.58
C MET A 166 -0.89 4.68 -13.95
N THR A 167 -1.88 4.36 -14.78
CA THR A 167 -2.91 5.33 -15.20
C THR A 167 -3.99 5.55 -14.15
N ALA A 168 -4.26 4.58 -13.28
CA ALA A 168 -5.09 4.80 -12.11
C ALA A 168 -4.40 5.80 -11.15
N LYS A 169 -3.11 5.62 -10.90
CA LYS A 169 -2.27 6.53 -10.09
C LYS A 169 -2.24 7.94 -10.68
N PHE A 170 -2.09 8.07 -12.00
CA PHE A 170 -2.21 9.33 -12.71
C PHE A 170 -3.54 10.05 -12.41
N ASN A 171 -4.66 9.33 -12.54
CA ASN A 171 -5.99 9.90 -12.33
C ASN A 171 -6.18 10.41 -10.89
N GLU A 172 -5.86 9.57 -9.90
CA GLU A 172 -6.05 9.91 -8.49
C GLU A 172 -5.17 11.07 -8.01
N CYS A 173 -3.90 11.13 -8.46
CA CYS A 173 -3.00 12.21 -8.07
C CYS A 173 -3.31 13.52 -8.81
N THR A 174 -3.75 13.47 -10.08
CA THR A 174 -4.28 14.65 -10.78
C THR A 174 -5.52 15.19 -10.05
N LEU A 175 -6.47 14.34 -9.66
CA LEU A 175 -7.66 14.75 -8.90
C LEU A 175 -7.27 15.36 -7.54
N ALA A 176 -6.28 14.80 -6.86
CA ALA A 176 -5.82 15.33 -5.58
C ALA A 176 -5.27 16.75 -5.72
N GLN A 177 -4.53 17.04 -6.79
CA GLN A 177 -4.05 18.39 -7.10
C GLN A 177 -5.18 19.35 -7.46
N VAL A 178 -6.18 18.91 -8.25
CA VAL A 178 -7.33 19.75 -8.66
C VAL A 178 -8.17 20.18 -7.46
N TYR A 179 -8.32 19.31 -6.47
CA TYR A 179 -9.26 19.51 -5.34
C TYR A 179 -8.55 19.77 -4.00
N ARG A 180 -7.22 19.99 -4.00
CA ARG A 180 -6.50 20.36 -2.78
C ARG A 180 -6.87 21.75 -2.28
N LYS A 181 -6.70 21.95 -0.99
CA LYS A 181 -6.80 23.26 -0.36
C LYS A 181 -5.40 23.69 0.09
N VAL A 182 -4.95 24.83 -0.38
CA VAL A 182 -3.73 25.47 0.08
C VAL A 182 -4.12 26.50 1.11
N HIS A 183 -3.57 26.39 2.32
CA HIS A 183 -3.84 27.30 3.42
C HIS A 183 -2.91 28.52 3.37
N PRO A 184 -3.26 29.63 4.06
CA PRO A 184 -2.43 30.85 4.07
C PRO A 184 -1.01 30.64 4.65
N ASP A 185 -0.82 29.64 5.49
CA ASP A 185 0.48 29.22 6.04
C ASP A 185 1.30 28.34 5.09
N GLY A 186 0.77 28.08 3.88
CA GLY A 186 1.38 27.25 2.85
C GLY A 186 1.19 25.74 3.06
N THR A 187 0.48 25.31 4.10
CA THR A 187 0.13 23.89 4.29
C THR A 187 -0.94 23.44 3.32
N VAL A 188 -0.96 22.14 2.98
CA VAL A 188 -1.88 21.59 2.00
C VAL A 188 -2.74 20.49 2.63
N ASP A 189 -4.06 20.57 2.39
CA ASP A 189 -4.99 19.49 2.62
C ASP A 189 -5.48 18.95 1.29
N GLY A 190 -5.29 17.65 1.05
CA GLY A 190 -5.66 17.01 -0.20
C GLY A 190 -5.80 15.50 -0.06
N GLY A 191 -6.06 14.85 -1.18
CA GLY A 191 -6.26 13.40 -1.25
C GLY A 191 -7.71 13.01 -1.53
N PRO A 192 -7.99 11.69 -1.58
CA PRO A 192 -9.29 11.18 -2.00
C PRO A 192 -10.49 11.67 -1.19
N MET A 193 -10.34 11.81 0.14
CA MET A 193 -11.43 12.32 0.97
C MET A 193 -11.92 13.69 0.51
N HIS A 194 -11.04 14.54 -0.02
CA HIS A 194 -11.39 15.87 -0.52
C HIS A 194 -11.98 15.83 -1.93
N TYR A 195 -11.33 15.14 -2.90
CA TYR A 195 -11.86 15.13 -4.26
C TYR A 195 -13.13 14.27 -4.40
N LEU A 196 -13.32 13.25 -3.56
CA LEU A 196 -14.58 12.50 -3.53
C LEU A 196 -15.72 13.37 -3.00
N GLU A 197 -15.52 14.09 -1.88
CA GLU A 197 -16.54 14.97 -1.33
C GLU A 197 -16.85 16.13 -2.28
N ILE A 198 -15.83 16.88 -2.71
CA ILE A 198 -16.03 18.11 -3.49
C ILE A 198 -16.35 17.78 -4.95
N GLY A 199 -15.63 16.85 -5.55
CA GLY A 199 -15.77 16.51 -6.97
C GLY A 199 -17.10 15.86 -7.30
N LEU A 200 -17.60 14.94 -6.45
CA LEU A 200 -18.93 14.34 -6.64
C LEU A 200 -20.05 15.35 -6.46
N GLN A 201 -19.93 16.28 -5.50
CA GLN A 201 -20.92 17.39 -5.37
C GLN A 201 -20.95 18.25 -6.64
N GLN A 202 -19.80 18.59 -7.22
CA GLN A 202 -19.71 19.33 -8.50
C GLN A 202 -20.34 18.56 -9.68
N LYS A 203 -20.41 17.22 -9.59
CA LYS A 203 -21.11 16.37 -10.56
C LYS A 203 -22.61 16.24 -10.30
N GLY A 204 -23.15 16.91 -9.29
CA GLY A 204 -24.57 16.89 -8.95
C GLY A 204 -25.01 15.78 -7.99
N PHE A 205 -24.08 15.05 -7.39
CA PHE A 205 -24.43 14.06 -6.36
C PHE A 205 -24.89 14.78 -5.07
N PRO A 206 -25.90 14.21 -4.34
CA PRO A 206 -26.32 14.74 -3.06
C PRO A 206 -25.14 14.85 -2.08
N PHE A 207 -25.13 15.92 -1.28
CA PHE A 207 -24.08 16.18 -0.28
C PHE A 207 -23.78 14.96 0.60
N LEU A 208 -24.82 14.28 1.10
CA LEU A 208 -24.65 13.10 1.96
C LEU A 208 -23.93 11.95 1.26
N VAL A 209 -24.22 11.70 -0.01
CA VAL A 209 -23.55 10.65 -0.80
C VAL A 209 -22.09 11.00 -1.02
N ALA A 210 -21.79 12.21 -1.48
CA ALA A 210 -20.44 12.67 -1.69
C ALA A 210 -19.62 12.66 -0.38
N LYS A 211 -20.22 13.11 0.71
CA LYS A 211 -19.61 13.07 2.05
C LYS A 211 -19.33 11.65 2.52
N LEU A 212 -20.27 10.72 2.28
CA LEU A 212 -20.12 9.31 2.65
C LEU A 212 -18.90 8.68 1.93
N PHE A 213 -18.70 8.97 0.64
CA PHE A 213 -17.51 8.48 -0.09
C PHE A 213 -16.21 8.97 0.56
N GLY A 214 -16.13 10.25 0.93
CA GLY A 214 -14.96 10.80 1.62
C GLY A 214 -14.74 10.18 3.01
N LEU A 215 -15.83 9.99 3.79
CA LEU A 215 -15.76 9.37 5.13
C LEU A 215 -15.32 7.92 5.07
N VAL A 216 -15.89 7.12 4.17
CA VAL A 216 -15.53 5.70 3.99
C VAL A 216 -14.06 5.57 3.60
N PHE A 217 -13.60 6.40 2.65
CA PHE A 217 -12.18 6.44 2.30
C PHE A 217 -11.31 6.76 3.51
N ALA A 218 -11.64 7.80 4.27
CA ALA A 218 -10.83 8.23 5.41
C ALA A 218 -10.74 7.16 6.52
N VAL A 219 -11.84 6.46 6.80
CA VAL A 219 -11.85 5.35 7.77
C VAL A 219 -10.93 4.22 7.33
N PHE A 220 -11.02 3.77 6.07
CA PHE A 220 -10.15 2.72 5.55
C PHE A 220 -8.69 3.18 5.45
N CYS A 221 -8.44 4.45 5.13
CA CYS A 221 -7.09 5.02 5.10
C CYS A 221 -6.42 5.00 6.49
N ILE A 222 -7.15 5.34 7.55
CA ILE A 222 -6.66 5.21 8.92
C ILE A 222 -6.36 3.75 9.25
N GLY A 223 -7.28 2.83 8.92
CA GLY A 223 -7.06 1.39 9.12
C GLY A 223 -5.87 0.88 8.31
N GLY A 224 -5.72 1.28 7.05
CA GLY A 224 -4.57 0.96 6.19
C GLY A 224 -3.26 1.49 6.76
N SER A 225 -3.29 2.70 7.35
CA SER A 225 -2.10 3.27 8.00
C SER A 225 -1.68 2.46 9.23
N PHE A 226 -2.62 1.90 9.98
CA PHE A 226 -2.30 1.03 11.12
C PHE A 226 -1.89 -0.39 10.69
N GLY A 227 -2.50 -0.94 9.63
CA GLY A 227 -2.21 -2.27 9.10
C GLY A 227 -0.94 -2.32 8.23
N GLY A 228 -1.12 -2.21 6.91
CA GLY A 228 -0.04 -2.39 5.94
C GLY A 228 1.06 -1.34 6.03
N GLY A 229 0.70 -0.10 6.37
CA GLY A 229 1.66 0.99 6.55
C GLY A 229 2.45 0.94 7.87
N ASN A 230 2.05 0.09 8.82
CA ASN A 230 2.63 0.06 10.17
C ASN A 230 2.84 -1.36 10.68
N MET A 231 1.77 -2.09 11.07
CA MET A 231 1.87 -3.41 11.70
C MET A 231 2.64 -4.41 10.82
N PHE A 232 2.35 -4.46 9.52
CA PHE A 232 3.03 -5.36 8.59
C PHE A 232 4.52 -5.05 8.50
N GLN A 233 4.89 -3.77 8.46
CA GLN A 233 6.27 -3.33 8.42
C GLN A 233 7.00 -3.71 9.73
N ALA A 234 6.38 -3.45 10.88
CA ALA A 234 6.94 -3.78 12.19
C ALA A 234 7.08 -5.28 12.39
N ASN A 235 6.09 -6.08 11.97
CA ASN A 235 6.11 -7.53 12.05
C ASN A 235 7.28 -8.13 11.28
N GLN A 236 7.41 -7.77 10.01
CA GLN A 236 8.46 -8.31 9.15
C GLN A 236 9.86 -7.77 9.49
N ALA A 237 9.98 -6.53 9.98
CA ALA A 237 11.23 -6.01 10.52
C ALA A 237 11.66 -6.79 11.78
N THR A 238 10.70 -7.12 12.66
CA THR A 238 10.95 -7.93 13.85
C THR A 238 11.40 -9.34 13.46
N SER A 239 10.75 -9.98 12.49
CA SER A 239 11.16 -11.29 11.96
C SER A 239 12.59 -11.25 11.40
N ALA A 240 12.94 -10.22 10.63
CA ALA A 240 14.30 -10.05 10.11
C ALA A 240 15.34 -9.90 11.24
N ILE A 241 15.04 -9.14 12.29
CA ILE A 241 15.94 -8.98 13.46
C ILE A 241 16.08 -10.31 14.21
N ARG A 242 15.00 -11.05 14.44
CA ARG A 242 15.04 -12.40 15.03
C ARG A 242 15.98 -13.33 14.26
N GLY A 243 15.90 -13.32 12.94
CA GLY A 243 16.77 -14.11 12.09
C GLY A 243 18.26 -13.78 12.22
N MET A 244 18.63 -12.62 12.80
CA MET A 244 20.03 -12.23 13.06
C MET A 244 20.51 -12.61 14.46
N ILE A 245 19.66 -12.48 15.48
CA ILE A 245 20.04 -12.65 16.91
C ILE A 245 19.69 -14.01 17.49
N GLY A 246 19.05 -14.87 16.70
CA GLY A 246 18.45 -16.12 17.15
C GLY A 246 17.05 -15.93 17.72
N ASP A 247 16.32 -17.03 17.93
CA ASP A 247 14.92 -17.02 18.35
C ASP A 247 14.76 -16.47 19.77
N ALA A 248 14.52 -15.17 19.84
CA ALA A 248 14.32 -14.42 21.07
C ALA A 248 12.95 -13.71 21.04
N ALA A 249 11.86 -14.49 20.90
CA ALA A 249 10.47 -13.97 20.89
C ALA A 249 10.15 -13.05 22.09
N ARG A 250 10.86 -13.19 23.19
CA ARG A 250 10.75 -12.30 24.38
C ARG A 250 11.19 -10.86 24.09
N LEU A 251 11.94 -10.62 22.99
CA LEU A 251 12.43 -9.30 22.63
C LEU A 251 11.50 -8.55 21.66
N ASP A 252 10.42 -9.14 21.17
CA ASP A 252 9.53 -8.51 20.19
C ASP A 252 8.94 -7.19 20.70
N TRP A 253 8.54 -7.15 21.96
CA TRP A 253 8.09 -5.93 22.62
C TRP A 253 9.15 -4.83 22.62
N LEU A 254 10.41 -5.20 22.87
CA LEU A 254 11.53 -4.27 22.90
C LEU A 254 11.84 -3.77 21.47
N ILE A 255 11.86 -4.68 20.50
CA ILE A 255 12.09 -4.33 19.07
C ILE A 255 11.00 -3.38 18.61
N GLY A 256 9.72 -3.72 18.85
CA GLY A 256 8.57 -2.87 18.54
C GLY A 256 8.67 -1.50 19.22
N GLY A 257 9.07 -1.45 20.48
CA GLY A 257 9.29 -0.21 21.24
C GLY A 257 10.40 0.68 20.65
N ILE A 258 11.52 0.08 20.23
CA ILE A 258 12.63 0.81 19.56
C ILE A 258 12.17 1.36 18.21
N LEU A 259 11.49 0.54 17.41
CA LEU A 259 10.94 0.99 16.11
C LEU A 259 9.96 2.14 16.30
N ALA A 260 9.03 2.02 17.26
CA ALA A 260 8.08 3.07 17.59
C ALA A 260 8.76 4.38 18.01
N PHE A 261 9.81 4.30 18.83
CA PHE A 261 10.60 5.46 19.22
C PHE A 261 11.28 6.14 18.02
N LEU A 262 11.93 5.36 17.16
CA LEU A 262 12.63 5.88 15.98
C LEU A 262 11.66 6.54 14.98
N VAL A 263 10.51 5.92 14.72
CA VAL A 263 9.45 6.49 13.87
C VAL A 263 8.91 7.77 14.52
N GLY A 264 8.65 7.76 15.82
CA GLY A 264 8.16 8.91 16.58
C GLY A 264 9.02 10.15 16.42
N LEU A 265 10.35 10.00 16.37
CA LEU A 265 11.29 11.13 16.16
C LEU A 265 11.08 11.86 14.83
N VAL A 266 10.63 11.17 13.79
CA VAL A 266 10.48 11.76 12.45
C VAL A 266 9.08 12.32 12.21
N ILE A 267 8.03 11.59 12.61
CA ILE A 267 6.65 11.97 12.29
C ILE A 267 6.20 13.30 12.91
N ILE A 268 6.92 13.79 13.93
CA ILE A 268 6.62 15.09 14.55
C ILE A 268 6.82 16.26 13.57
N GLY A 269 7.71 16.12 12.58
CA GLY A 269 8.06 17.19 11.63
C GLY A 269 7.15 17.33 10.40
N GLY A 270 6.10 16.49 10.27
CA GLY A 270 5.16 16.55 9.16
C GLY A 270 5.77 16.23 7.79
N ILE A 271 5.02 16.54 6.70
CA ILE A 271 5.40 16.14 5.32
C ILE A 271 6.73 16.73 4.86
N ARG A 272 7.07 17.94 5.26
CA ARG A 272 8.34 18.58 4.88
C ARG A 272 9.54 17.79 5.38
N ARG A 273 9.50 17.36 6.65
CA ARG A 273 10.57 16.53 7.23
C ARG A 273 10.57 15.12 6.63
N ILE A 274 9.39 14.55 6.42
CA ILE A 274 9.23 13.27 5.73
C ILE A 274 9.86 13.36 4.35
N GLY A 275 9.51 14.34 3.53
CA GLY A 275 10.09 14.55 2.19
C GLY A 275 11.62 14.66 2.20
N GLN A 276 12.19 15.44 3.13
CA GLN A 276 13.66 15.59 3.29
C GLN A 276 14.36 14.28 3.68
N VAL A 277 13.71 13.44 4.44
CA VAL A 277 14.25 12.13 4.85
C VAL A 277 14.12 11.12 3.70
N THR A 278 12.94 11.05 3.08
CA THR A 278 12.65 10.06 2.04
C THR A 278 13.42 10.31 0.74
N GLU A 279 13.66 11.58 0.35
CA GLU A 279 14.46 11.90 -0.84
C GLU A 279 15.90 11.34 -0.79
N LYS A 280 16.42 11.08 0.42
CA LYS A 280 17.76 10.51 0.64
C LYS A 280 17.71 8.99 0.86
N ILE A 281 16.76 8.55 1.68
CA ILE A 281 16.66 7.12 2.07
C ILE A 281 16.21 6.28 0.88
N ILE A 282 15.21 6.74 0.09
CA ILE A 282 14.63 5.92 -0.97
C ILE A 282 15.65 5.57 -2.06
N PRO A 283 16.39 6.51 -2.67
CA PRO A 283 17.39 6.14 -3.66
C PRO A 283 18.47 5.22 -3.09
N LEU A 284 18.90 5.46 -1.84
CA LEU A 284 19.92 4.64 -1.18
C LEU A 284 19.44 3.20 -0.96
N MET A 285 18.28 3.02 -0.32
CA MET A 285 17.77 1.68 -0.01
C MET A 285 17.40 0.89 -1.27
N CYS A 286 16.77 1.55 -2.27
CA CYS A 286 16.48 0.91 -3.56
C CYS A 286 17.76 0.50 -4.28
N SER A 287 18.80 1.35 -4.28
CA SER A 287 20.06 1.03 -4.91
C SER A 287 20.74 -0.18 -4.26
N ILE A 288 20.78 -0.23 -2.92
CA ILE A 288 21.38 -1.37 -2.18
C ILE A 288 20.64 -2.66 -2.55
N TYR A 289 19.29 -2.63 -2.48
CA TYR A 289 18.47 -3.80 -2.74
C TYR A 289 18.55 -4.27 -4.20
N VAL A 290 18.42 -3.33 -5.16
CA VAL A 290 18.49 -3.64 -6.60
C VAL A 290 19.87 -4.18 -6.99
N LEU A 291 20.95 -3.58 -6.50
CA LEU A 291 22.29 -4.07 -6.77
C LEU A 291 22.50 -5.49 -6.24
N ALA A 292 22.06 -5.77 -5.00
CA ALA A 292 22.15 -7.11 -4.43
C ALA A 292 21.33 -8.13 -5.25
N GLY A 293 20.08 -7.78 -5.61
CA GLY A 293 19.24 -8.62 -6.46
C GLY A 293 19.85 -8.87 -7.84
N LEU A 294 20.44 -7.85 -8.47
CA LEU A 294 21.13 -7.99 -9.76
C LEU A 294 22.34 -8.92 -9.67
N VAL A 295 23.11 -8.85 -8.58
CA VAL A 295 24.23 -9.78 -8.36
C VAL A 295 23.73 -11.22 -8.30
N ILE A 296 22.64 -11.48 -7.54
CA ILE A 296 22.03 -12.82 -7.48
C ILE A 296 21.58 -13.28 -8.86
N LEU A 297 20.87 -12.43 -9.61
CA LEU A 297 20.38 -12.76 -10.95
C LEU A 297 21.51 -13.01 -11.94
N VAL A 298 22.62 -12.28 -11.87
CA VAL A 298 23.80 -12.52 -12.70
C VAL A 298 24.43 -13.86 -12.36
N MET A 299 24.55 -14.21 -11.08
CA MET A 299 25.08 -15.52 -10.65
C MET A 299 24.18 -16.69 -11.09
N HIS A 300 22.86 -16.46 -11.15
CA HIS A 300 21.86 -17.44 -11.59
C HIS A 300 21.38 -17.21 -13.04
N ALA A 301 22.14 -16.50 -13.87
CA ALA A 301 21.71 -16.08 -15.21
C ALA A 301 21.23 -17.24 -16.10
N ARG A 302 21.80 -18.44 -15.94
CA ARG A 302 21.40 -19.64 -16.68
C ARG A 302 20.00 -20.15 -16.32
N GLN A 303 19.51 -19.90 -15.10
CA GLN A 303 18.17 -20.28 -14.63
C GLN A 303 17.07 -19.27 -15.04
N ILE A 304 17.42 -18.02 -15.38
CA ILE A 304 16.45 -16.99 -15.74
C ILE A 304 15.49 -17.38 -16.87
N PRO A 305 15.98 -17.96 -18.00
CA PRO A 305 15.04 -18.40 -19.07
C PRO A 305 14.06 -19.46 -18.60
N ALA A 306 14.51 -20.43 -17.79
CA ALA A 306 13.65 -21.48 -17.23
C ALA A 306 12.62 -20.88 -16.23
N ALA A 307 13.05 -19.94 -15.38
CA ALA A 307 12.16 -19.21 -14.47
C ALA A 307 11.09 -18.41 -15.23
N ALA A 308 11.47 -17.72 -16.31
CA ALA A 308 10.50 -16.99 -17.15
C ALA A 308 9.45 -17.92 -17.78
N VAL A 309 9.87 -19.07 -18.31
CA VAL A 309 8.97 -20.09 -18.84
C VAL A 309 8.04 -20.62 -17.75
N LEU A 310 8.58 -20.93 -16.56
CA LEU A 310 7.81 -21.39 -15.42
C LEU A 310 6.76 -20.37 -14.99
N ILE A 311 7.11 -19.09 -14.89
CA ILE A 311 6.19 -18.00 -14.55
C ILE A 311 5.01 -17.95 -15.55
N VAL A 312 5.30 -18.00 -16.85
CA VAL A 312 4.25 -17.98 -17.90
C VAL A 312 3.39 -19.23 -17.86
N GLN A 313 3.99 -20.41 -17.73
CA GLN A 313 3.23 -21.68 -17.65
C GLN A 313 2.33 -21.73 -16.41
N SER A 314 2.85 -21.35 -15.25
CA SER A 314 2.10 -21.31 -13.99
C SER A 314 0.96 -20.29 -14.01
N CYS A 315 1.03 -19.26 -14.86
CA CYS A 315 -0.05 -18.27 -14.99
C CYS A 315 -1.28 -18.83 -15.71
N VAL A 316 -1.08 -19.66 -16.74
CA VAL A 316 -2.16 -20.13 -17.64
C VAL A 316 -2.61 -21.57 -17.40
N ALA A 317 -1.77 -22.39 -16.78
CA ALA A 317 -2.04 -23.79 -16.45
C ALA A 317 -1.79 -24.02 -14.94
N PRO A 318 -2.62 -23.43 -14.08
CA PRO A 318 -2.41 -23.50 -12.65
C PRO A 318 -2.70 -24.89 -12.12
N GLU A 319 -1.81 -25.41 -11.30
CA GLU A 319 -2.06 -26.61 -10.52
C GLU A 319 -3.18 -26.35 -9.51
N ALA A 320 -3.93 -27.41 -9.16
CA ALA A 320 -5.04 -27.31 -8.21
C ALA A 320 -4.63 -26.76 -6.83
N ILE A 321 -3.36 -26.90 -6.47
CA ILE A 321 -2.75 -26.42 -5.21
C ILE A 321 -2.92 -24.90 -5.03
N PHE A 322 -2.87 -24.13 -6.12
CA PHE A 322 -2.93 -22.65 -6.06
C PHE A 322 -4.34 -22.08 -6.30
N GLY A 323 -5.39 -22.89 -6.22
CA GLY A 323 -6.78 -22.43 -6.44
C GLY A 323 -7.13 -22.16 -7.91
N GLY A 324 -6.35 -22.70 -8.85
CA GLY A 324 -6.55 -22.54 -10.28
C GLY A 324 -6.19 -21.14 -10.79
N PHE A 325 -6.44 -20.88 -12.08
CA PHE A 325 -6.16 -19.60 -12.75
C PHE A 325 -6.67 -18.38 -11.97
N VAL A 326 -7.88 -18.49 -11.40
CA VAL A 326 -8.51 -17.41 -10.64
C VAL A 326 -7.76 -17.13 -9.35
N GLY A 327 -7.35 -18.16 -8.61
CA GLY A 327 -6.58 -18.00 -7.37
C GLY A 327 -5.25 -17.30 -7.61
N VAL A 328 -4.52 -17.74 -8.65
CA VAL A 328 -3.24 -17.12 -9.07
C VAL A 328 -3.42 -15.64 -9.41
N MET A 329 -4.48 -15.32 -10.20
CA MET A 329 -4.82 -13.95 -10.57
C MET A 329 -5.14 -13.10 -9.33
N VAL A 330 -6.00 -13.58 -8.44
CA VAL A 330 -6.42 -12.86 -7.23
C VAL A 330 -5.22 -12.56 -6.34
N GLN A 331 -4.33 -13.54 -6.11
CA GLN A 331 -3.13 -13.33 -5.29
C GLN A 331 -2.16 -12.33 -5.93
N GLY A 332 -1.92 -12.44 -7.23
CA GLY A 332 -1.08 -11.50 -7.96
C GLY A 332 -1.60 -10.07 -7.89
N ILE A 333 -2.91 -9.86 -8.11
CA ILE A 333 -3.55 -8.53 -8.04
C ILE A 333 -3.51 -7.98 -6.61
N LYS A 334 -3.89 -8.78 -5.60
CA LYS A 334 -3.86 -8.36 -4.18
C LYS A 334 -2.47 -7.89 -3.78
N ARG A 335 -1.44 -8.67 -4.07
CA ARG A 335 -0.06 -8.33 -3.67
C ARG A 335 0.51 -7.16 -4.45
N ALA A 336 0.21 -7.03 -5.74
CA ALA A 336 0.62 -5.87 -6.53
C ALA A 336 0.00 -4.58 -6.00
N VAL A 337 -1.32 -4.56 -5.77
CA VAL A 337 -2.02 -3.38 -5.25
C VAL A 337 -1.63 -3.07 -3.81
N PHE A 338 -1.38 -4.08 -2.99
CA PHE A 338 -0.83 -3.90 -1.65
C PHE A 338 0.55 -3.20 -1.69
N SER A 339 1.38 -3.51 -2.68
CA SER A 339 2.71 -2.92 -2.86
C SER A 339 2.64 -1.53 -3.47
N ASN A 340 2.05 -1.37 -4.67
CA ASN A 340 2.09 -0.12 -5.43
C ASN A 340 0.95 0.87 -5.13
N GLU A 341 -0.08 0.45 -4.40
CA GLU A 341 -1.24 1.25 -3.99
C GLU A 341 -2.02 1.90 -5.15
N ALA A 342 -1.88 1.39 -6.39
CA ALA A 342 -2.58 1.97 -7.54
C ALA A 342 -4.09 1.65 -7.49
N GLY A 343 -4.91 2.68 -7.64
CA GLY A 343 -6.36 2.58 -7.48
C GLY A 343 -6.84 2.64 -6.02
N VAL A 344 -5.92 2.57 -5.06
CA VAL A 344 -6.22 2.68 -3.63
C VAL A 344 -6.42 4.14 -3.21
N GLY A 345 -5.63 5.07 -3.79
CA GLY A 345 -5.75 6.50 -3.55
C GLY A 345 -4.83 7.07 -2.47
N SER A 346 -4.14 6.25 -1.70
CA SER A 346 -3.27 6.68 -0.59
C SER A 346 -2.18 7.66 -1.00
N ALA A 347 -1.43 7.34 -2.06
CA ALA A 347 -0.35 8.19 -2.56
C ALA A 347 -0.82 9.59 -3.02
N ALA A 348 -2.09 9.72 -3.42
CA ALA A 348 -2.68 11.00 -3.78
C ALA A 348 -2.63 12.03 -2.62
N ILE A 349 -2.51 11.57 -1.37
CA ILE A 349 -2.36 12.42 -0.19
C ILE A 349 -0.98 13.10 -0.18
N ALA A 350 0.11 12.37 -0.48
CA ALA A 350 1.44 12.95 -0.59
C ALA A 350 1.58 13.83 -1.84
N HIS A 351 1.10 13.35 -2.98
CA HIS A 351 1.14 14.08 -4.24
C HIS A 351 0.33 15.37 -4.23
N ALA A 352 -0.70 15.49 -3.38
CA ALA A 352 -1.41 16.75 -3.19
C ALA A 352 -0.51 17.88 -2.64
N ALA A 353 0.53 17.54 -1.88
CA ALA A 353 1.45 18.49 -1.28
C ALA A 353 2.54 19.01 -2.25
N ALA A 354 2.65 18.44 -3.46
CA ALA A 354 3.65 18.87 -4.44
C ALA A 354 3.43 20.30 -4.91
N LYS A 355 4.54 21.03 -5.09
CA LYS A 355 4.54 22.38 -5.65
C LYS A 355 4.27 22.32 -7.15
N THR A 356 3.09 22.75 -7.56
CA THR A 356 2.73 22.89 -8.99
C THR A 356 1.43 23.67 -9.13
N ASP A 357 1.28 24.41 -10.21
CA ASP A 357 0.05 25.00 -10.72
C ASP A 357 -0.62 24.11 -11.79
N GLU A 358 0.09 23.05 -12.25
CA GLU A 358 -0.36 22.12 -13.28
C GLU A 358 -0.71 20.74 -12.69
N PRO A 359 -1.97 20.44 -12.39
CA PRO A 359 -2.39 19.18 -11.78
C PRO A 359 -1.98 17.92 -12.58
N VAL A 360 -1.99 18.02 -13.92
CA VAL A 360 -1.62 16.92 -14.82
C VAL A 360 -0.14 16.56 -14.69
N ARG A 361 0.71 17.56 -14.43
CA ARG A 361 2.15 17.38 -14.25
C ARG A 361 2.44 16.43 -13.10
N GLU A 362 1.80 16.67 -11.95
CA GLU A 362 1.97 15.81 -10.78
C GLU A 362 1.36 14.41 -10.96
N GLY A 363 0.25 14.30 -11.66
CA GLY A 363 -0.31 13.00 -12.04
C GLY A 363 0.65 12.17 -12.89
N MET A 364 1.40 12.80 -13.81
CA MET A 364 2.41 12.12 -14.61
C MET A 364 3.60 11.63 -13.76
N VAL A 365 4.06 12.44 -12.81
CA VAL A 365 5.09 12.02 -11.85
C VAL A 365 4.62 10.80 -11.08
N ALA A 366 3.41 10.83 -10.55
CA ALA A 366 2.84 9.77 -9.74
C ALA A 366 2.74 8.42 -10.47
N MET A 367 2.50 8.42 -11.80
CA MET A 367 2.39 7.17 -12.56
C MET A 367 3.71 6.38 -12.65
N LEU A 368 4.87 7.00 -12.36
CA LEU A 368 6.14 6.29 -12.30
C LEU A 368 6.22 5.35 -11.08
N GLY A 369 5.44 5.64 -10.01
CA GLY A 369 5.44 4.86 -8.78
C GLY A 369 5.19 3.37 -9.02
N PRO A 370 4.06 2.94 -9.59
CA PRO A 370 3.77 1.52 -9.85
C PRO A 370 4.78 0.84 -10.77
N PHE A 371 5.38 1.57 -11.71
CA PHE A 371 6.43 1.03 -12.56
C PHE A 371 7.69 0.69 -11.76
N ILE A 372 8.20 1.63 -10.97
CA ILE A 372 9.40 1.43 -10.14
C ILE A 372 9.14 0.33 -9.10
N ASP A 373 8.03 0.44 -8.38
CA ASP A 373 7.65 -0.46 -7.30
C ASP A 373 7.45 -1.90 -7.81
N THR A 374 6.52 -2.09 -8.73
CA THR A 374 6.04 -3.43 -9.08
C THR A 374 6.74 -4.00 -10.30
N VAL A 375 6.85 -3.22 -11.40
CA VAL A 375 7.43 -3.77 -12.63
C VAL A 375 8.94 -3.97 -12.47
N VAL A 376 9.63 -3.13 -11.70
CA VAL A 376 11.08 -3.25 -11.48
C VAL A 376 11.36 -4.05 -10.21
N ILE A 377 11.02 -3.53 -9.03
CA ILE A 377 11.48 -4.08 -7.75
C ILE A 377 10.79 -5.41 -7.43
N CYS A 378 9.45 -5.49 -7.50
CA CYS A 378 8.75 -6.76 -7.21
C CYS A 378 9.12 -7.86 -8.20
N THR A 379 9.27 -7.53 -9.49
CA THR A 379 9.68 -8.52 -10.51
C THR A 379 11.09 -9.05 -10.23
N MET A 380 12.00 -8.17 -9.83
CA MET A 380 13.36 -8.58 -9.44
C MET A 380 13.33 -9.52 -8.24
N THR A 381 12.59 -9.18 -7.18
CA THR A 381 12.41 -10.04 -6.00
C THR A 381 11.83 -11.40 -6.38
N ALA A 382 10.79 -11.40 -7.22
CA ALA A 382 10.17 -12.64 -7.69
C ALA A 382 11.16 -13.54 -8.45
N LEU A 383 11.94 -12.96 -9.35
CA LEU A 383 12.97 -13.70 -10.07
C LEU A 383 14.02 -14.27 -9.11
N VAL A 384 14.48 -13.51 -8.12
CA VAL A 384 15.43 -13.98 -7.11
C VAL A 384 14.87 -15.19 -6.34
N VAL A 385 13.63 -15.11 -5.86
CA VAL A 385 12.97 -16.21 -5.13
C VAL A 385 12.78 -17.45 -6.01
N ILE A 386 12.46 -17.25 -7.30
CA ILE A 386 12.20 -18.36 -8.22
C ILE A 386 13.50 -19.03 -8.68
N VAL A 387 14.55 -18.27 -9.05
CA VAL A 387 15.80 -18.85 -9.55
C VAL A 387 16.59 -19.56 -8.45
N SER A 388 16.47 -19.12 -7.18
CA SER A 388 17.08 -19.81 -6.04
C SER A 388 16.30 -21.06 -5.61
N GLY A 389 15.06 -21.27 -6.08
CA GLY A 389 14.20 -22.36 -5.64
C GLY A 389 13.59 -22.17 -4.24
N ALA A 390 13.78 -21.02 -3.60
CA ALA A 390 13.34 -20.74 -2.22
C ALA A 390 11.85 -21.05 -1.99
N TYR A 391 10.99 -20.82 -2.99
CA TYR A 391 9.54 -21.05 -2.88
C TYR A 391 9.15 -22.55 -2.79
N GLN A 392 10.05 -23.47 -3.12
CA GLN A 392 9.85 -24.92 -3.02
C GLN A 392 10.53 -25.53 -1.80
N GLU A 393 11.35 -24.75 -1.09
CA GLU A 393 12.13 -25.23 0.06
C GLU A 393 11.31 -25.14 1.35
N PRO A 394 10.95 -26.28 1.97
CA PRO A 394 10.13 -26.26 3.19
C PRO A 394 10.74 -25.49 4.36
N GLY A 395 12.08 -25.37 4.39
CA GLY A 395 12.82 -24.65 5.43
C GLY A 395 13.00 -23.15 5.17
N ALA A 396 12.52 -22.62 4.03
CA ALA A 396 12.72 -21.22 3.67
C ALA A 396 11.84 -20.24 4.49
N GLY A 397 10.83 -20.74 5.20
CA GLY A 397 9.92 -19.91 5.99
C GLY A 397 8.94 -19.11 5.12
N GLU A 398 8.33 -18.04 5.70
CA GLU A 398 7.32 -17.22 5.06
C GLU A 398 7.76 -15.75 4.97
N GLY A 399 7.18 -15.03 4.00
CA GLY A 399 7.40 -13.59 3.88
C GLY A 399 8.88 -13.23 3.68
N VAL A 400 9.44 -12.40 4.58
CA VAL A 400 10.83 -11.95 4.49
C VAL A 400 11.84 -13.11 4.64
N GLU A 401 11.47 -14.16 5.37
CA GLU A 401 12.38 -15.29 5.62
C GLU A 401 12.65 -16.09 4.34
N MET A 402 11.65 -16.29 3.49
CA MET A 402 11.82 -16.90 2.16
C MET A 402 12.80 -16.10 1.30
N THR A 403 12.67 -14.78 1.28
CA THR A 403 13.61 -13.93 0.53
C THR A 403 15.02 -13.99 1.16
N ARG A 404 15.10 -14.04 2.50
CA ARG A 404 16.38 -14.19 3.22
C ARG A 404 17.08 -15.51 2.87
N TRP A 405 16.31 -16.59 2.76
CA TRP A 405 16.83 -17.88 2.32
C TRP A 405 17.41 -17.79 0.90
N ALA A 406 16.70 -17.18 -0.04
CA ALA A 406 17.15 -16.97 -1.42
C ALA A 406 18.48 -16.19 -1.49
N PHE A 407 18.64 -15.18 -0.64
CA PHE A 407 19.87 -14.40 -0.54
C PHE A 407 21.01 -15.21 0.07
N ALA A 408 20.72 -16.01 1.11
CA ALA A 408 21.73 -16.86 1.80
C ALA A 408 22.26 -17.99 0.91
N ASP A 409 21.39 -18.58 0.09
CA ASP A 409 21.77 -19.64 -0.86
C ASP A 409 22.80 -19.15 -1.89
N THR A 410 22.71 -17.88 -2.29
CA THR A 410 23.64 -17.28 -3.25
C THR A 410 24.98 -16.92 -2.61
N LEU A 411 24.98 -16.18 -1.52
CA LEU A 411 26.19 -15.77 -0.77
C LEU A 411 25.86 -15.71 0.72
N SER A 412 26.64 -16.39 1.55
CA SER A 412 26.40 -16.56 2.99
C SER A 412 26.28 -15.25 3.80
N TRP A 413 26.85 -14.15 3.31
CA TRP A 413 26.77 -12.84 3.97
C TRP A 413 25.65 -11.93 3.43
N PHE A 414 24.98 -12.28 2.32
CA PHE A 414 23.89 -11.49 1.73
C PHE A 414 22.68 -11.28 2.65
N PRO A 415 22.31 -12.19 3.56
CA PRO A 415 21.26 -11.92 4.54
C PRO A 415 21.46 -10.64 5.34
N VAL A 416 22.71 -10.22 5.58
CA VAL A 416 22.99 -8.94 6.26
C VAL A 416 22.53 -7.76 5.42
N VAL A 417 22.81 -7.79 4.10
CA VAL A 417 22.38 -6.74 3.15
C VAL A 417 20.86 -6.67 3.07
N LEU A 418 20.21 -7.84 2.99
CA LEU A 418 18.75 -7.92 2.98
C LEU A 418 18.16 -7.35 4.27
N ASN A 419 18.66 -7.73 5.44
CA ASN A 419 18.15 -7.28 6.72
C ASN A 419 18.28 -5.75 6.89
N ILE A 420 19.39 -5.15 6.44
CA ILE A 420 19.57 -3.70 6.40
C ILE A 420 18.49 -3.08 5.49
N SER A 421 18.27 -3.65 4.30
CA SER A 421 17.24 -3.18 3.37
C SER A 421 15.84 -3.29 3.98
N VAL A 422 15.51 -4.42 4.61
CA VAL A 422 14.23 -4.66 5.31
C VAL A 422 13.97 -3.61 6.36
N LEU A 423 14.97 -3.29 7.20
CA LEU A 423 14.82 -2.27 8.25
C LEU A 423 14.62 -0.87 7.66
N LEU A 424 15.35 -0.51 6.61
CA LEU A 424 15.20 0.78 5.93
C LEU A 424 13.83 0.89 5.24
N PHE A 425 13.38 -0.17 4.57
CA PHE A 425 12.08 -0.23 3.90
C PHE A 425 10.93 -0.13 4.91
N ALA A 426 10.97 -0.92 5.99
CA ALA A 426 9.96 -0.86 7.04
C ALA A 426 9.88 0.54 7.67
N TYR A 427 11.04 1.09 8.04
CA TYR A 427 11.12 2.40 8.67
C TYR A 427 10.57 3.52 7.77
N SER A 428 10.98 3.56 6.50
CA SER A 428 10.53 4.56 5.55
C SER A 428 9.02 4.47 5.28
N THR A 429 8.48 3.25 5.15
CA THR A 429 7.06 3.03 4.92
C THR A 429 6.22 3.48 6.12
N MET A 430 6.62 3.14 7.35
CA MET A 430 5.92 3.59 8.56
C MET A 430 5.88 5.13 8.66
N ILE A 431 6.97 5.81 8.32
CA ILE A 431 7.02 7.27 8.34
C ILE A 431 6.02 7.88 7.34
N SER A 432 5.99 7.40 6.10
CA SER A 432 5.12 7.95 5.06
C SER A 432 3.64 7.64 5.31
N TRP A 433 3.32 6.42 5.71
CA TRP A 433 1.95 6.03 6.04
C TRP A 433 1.40 6.74 7.27
N SER A 434 2.27 7.14 8.21
CA SER A 434 1.83 7.97 9.33
C SER A 434 1.20 9.28 8.87
N TYR A 435 1.74 9.90 7.82
CA TYR A 435 1.18 11.12 7.22
C TYR A 435 -0.17 10.87 6.54
N TYR A 436 -0.31 9.75 5.80
CA TYR A 436 -1.57 9.43 5.14
C TYR A 436 -2.71 9.26 6.14
N GLY A 437 -2.49 8.47 7.17
CA GLY A 437 -3.48 8.27 8.21
C GLY A 437 -3.72 9.53 9.05
N GLU A 438 -2.70 10.37 9.29
CA GLU A 438 -2.86 11.65 9.99
C GLU A 438 -3.78 12.61 9.21
N LYS A 439 -3.61 12.72 7.87
CA LYS A 439 -4.48 13.55 7.02
C LYS A 439 -5.91 13.02 6.99
N ALA A 440 -6.10 11.70 6.91
CA ALA A 440 -7.41 11.08 7.00
C ALA A 440 -8.05 11.28 8.38
N TRP A 441 -7.26 11.20 9.46
CA TRP A 441 -7.71 11.49 10.82
C TRP A 441 -8.13 12.96 10.98
N GLN A 442 -7.32 13.90 10.47
CA GLN A 442 -7.64 15.32 10.49
C GLN A 442 -8.94 15.65 9.74
N TYR A 443 -9.21 14.95 8.63
CA TYR A 443 -10.48 15.09 7.89
C TYR A 443 -11.69 14.66 8.72
N LEU A 444 -11.58 13.63 9.56
CA LEU A 444 -12.67 13.13 10.41
C LEU A 444 -12.82 13.91 11.72
N PHE A 445 -11.71 14.21 12.39
CA PHE A 445 -11.69 14.70 13.78
C PHE A 445 -11.16 16.14 13.91
N GLY A 446 -10.75 16.76 12.81
CA GLY A 446 -10.16 18.09 12.78
C GLY A 446 -8.66 18.11 13.08
N SER A 447 -8.05 19.28 12.81
CA SER A 447 -6.59 19.48 12.87
C SER A 447 -6.11 20.01 14.23
N SER A 448 -6.88 19.80 15.32
CA SER A 448 -6.44 20.25 16.65
C SER A 448 -5.17 19.52 17.09
N ARG A 449 -4.28 20.21 17.82
CA ARG A 449 -3.05 19.61 18.34
C ARG A 449 -3.30 18.32 19.14
N GLN A 450 -4.38 18.28 19.91
CA GLN A 450 -4.75 17.10 20.70
C GLN A 450 -5.16 15.92 19.81
N ALA A 451 -5.95 16.16 18.76
CA ALA A 451 -6.36 15.13 17.81
C ALA A 451 -5.15 14.53 17.08
N VAL A 452 -4.19 15.36 16.68
CA VAL A 452 -2.95 14.91 16.01
C VAL A 452 -2.08 14.10 16.96
N ILE A 453 -1.87 14.56 18.21
CA ILE A 453 -1.09 13.81 19.22
C ILE A 453 -1.74 12.46 19.50
N LEU A 454 -3.07 12.41 19.64
CA LEU A 454 -3.81 11.16 19.88
C LEU A 454 -3.60 10.17 18.73
N TYR A 455 -3.75 10.62 17.47
CA TYR A 455 -3.48 9.78 16.30
C TYR A 455 -2.06 9.21 16.33
N ARG A 456 -1.06 10.08 16.51
CA ARG A 456 0.36 9.67 16.53
C ARG A 456 0.64 8.66 17.64
N SER A 457 0.06 8.86 18.82
CA SER A 457 0.21 7.92 19.96
C SER A 457 -0.40 6.55 19.64
N ILE A 458 -1.59 6.51 19.04
CA ILE A 458 -2.24 5.28 18.60
C ILE A 458 -1.38 4.60 17.52
N PHE A 459 -0.91 5.35 16.52
CA PHE A 459 -0.05 4.85 15.45
C PHE A 459 1.22 4.18 16.00
N LEU A 460 1.89 4.81 16.96
CA LEU A 460 3.08 4.24 17.60
C LEU A 460 2.76 2.97 18.42
N GLY A 461 1.59 2.92 19.05
CA GLY A 461 1.12 1.71 19.73
C GLY A 461 0.90 0.53 18.77
N PHE A 462 0.39 0.80 17.56
CA PHE A 462 0.21 -0.23 16.52
C PHE A 462 1.55 -0.78 15.97
N ILE A 463 2.67 -0.04 16.06
CA ILE A 463 4.01 -0.60 15.74
C ILE A 463 4.34 -1.74 16.71
N VAL A 464 4.14 -1.52 18.01
CA VAL A 464 4.40 -2.54 19.04
C VAL A 464 3.46 -3.72 18.87
N LEU A 465 2.17 -3.45 18.61
CA LEU A 465 1.18 -4.50 18.37
C LEU A 465 1.56 -5.36 17.15
N GLY A 466 1.99 -4.73 16.04
CA GLY A 466 2.43 -5.43 14.84
C GLY A 466 3.66 -6.32 15.09
N ALA A 467 4.61 -5.88 15.92
CA ALA A 467 5.81 -6.64 16.25
C ALA A 467 5.51 -7.97 16.97
N ILE A 468 4.42 -8.01 17.75
CA ILE A 468 4.05 -9.19 18.57
C ILE A 468 2.93 -10.05 17.97
N SER A 469 2.27 -9.58 16.91
CA SER A 469 1.15 -10.29 16.26
C SER A 469 1.65 -11.33 15.26
N SER A 470 0.80 -12.33 14.96
CA SER A 470 1.06 -13.30 13.89
C SER A 470 1.03 -12.63 12.51
N LEU A 471 1.85 -13.15 11.58
CA LEU A 471 1.89 -12.63 10.20
C LEU A 471 0.54 -12.76 9.50
N GLU A 472 -0.18 -13.86 9.70
CA GLU A 472 -1.48 -14.12 9.09
C GLU A 472 -2.52 -13.06 9.45
N ASN A 473 -2.66 -12.75 10.74
CA ASN A 473 -3.59 -11.72 11.22
C ASN A 473 -3.22 -10.33 10.71
N VAL A 474 -1.92 -10.01 10.70
CA VAL A 474 -1.41 -8.72 10.24
C VAL A 474 -1.62 -8.53 8.73
N ILE A 475 -1.35 -9.56 7.91
CA ILE A 475 -1.62 -9.52 6.46
C ILE A 475 -3.11 -9.37 6.21
N SER A 476 -3.95 -10.18 6.87
CA SER A 476 -5.39 -10.16 6.68
C SER A 476 -5.99 -8.80 7.00
N PHE A 477 -5.63 -8.21 8.14
CA PHE A 477 -6.07 -6.86 8.51
C PHE A 477 -5.58 -5.80 7.53
N SER A 478 -4.33 -5.89 7.11
CA SER A 478 -3.71 -4.94 6.17
C SER A 478 -4.40 -4.97 4.81
N ASP A 479 -4.65 -6.16 4.28
CA ASP A 479 -5.37 -6.36 3.02
C ASP A 479 -6.79 -5.79 3.08
N LEU A 480 -7.52 -6.09 4.16
CA LEU A 480 -8.88 -5.59 4.35
C LEU A 480 -8.93 -4.08 4.31
N MET A 481 -8.05 -3.41 5.03
CA MET A 481 -8.05 -1.96 5.13
C MET A 481 -7.57 -1.28 3.83
N ILE A 482 -6.41 -1.70 3.31
CA ILE A 482 -5.82 -1.07 2.12
C ILE A 482 -6.70 -1.28 0.89
N LEU A 483 -7.10 -2.52 0.61
CA LEU A 483 -7.89 -2.82 -0.59
C LEU A 483 -9.27 -2.17 -0.53
N SER A 484 -9.88 -2.06 0.65
CA SER A 484 -11.20 -1.43 0.79
C SER A 484 -11.22 0.06 0.48
N MET A 485 -10.08 0.76 0.57
CA MET A 485 -9.97 2.15 0.10
C MET A 485 -10.30 2.28 -1.39
N ALA A 486 -10.08 1.24 -2.19
CA ALA A 486 -10.34 1.26 -3.62
C ALA A 486 -11.84 1.35 -3.95
N PHE A 487 -12.76 0.92 -3.08
CA PHE A 487 -14.19 1.07 -3.32
C PHE A 487 -14.59 2.51 -3.61
N PRO A 488 -14.45 3.44 -2.66
CA PRO A 488 -14.80 4.83 -2.93
C PRO A 488 -13.87 5.47 -3.95
N ASN A 489 -12.58 5.13 -3.95
CA ASN A 489 -11.58 5.78 -4.80
C ASN A 489 -11.76 5.47 -6.29
N VAL A 490 -11.84 4.19 -6.67
CA VAL A 490 -12.00 3.80 -8.09
C VAL A 490 -13.34 4.26 -8.63
N ILE A 491 -14.44 4.06 -7.88
CA ILE A 491 -15.78 4.46 -8.32
C ILE A 491 -15.82 5.98 -8.52
N GLY A 492 -15.38 6.76 -7.53
CA GLY A 492 -15.32 8.22 -7.63
C GLY A 492 -14.36 8.69 -8.72
N GLY A 493 -13.22 8.03 -8.86
CA GLY A 493 -12.23 8.28 -9.92
C GLY A 493 -12.81 8.10 -11.32
N VAL A 494 -13.60 7.04 -11.57
CA VAL A 494 -14.29 6.80 -12.86
C VAL A 494 -15.31 7.92 -13.15
N ILE A 495 -16.10 8.32 -12.16
CA ILE A 495 -17.08 9.42 -12.29
C ILE A 495 -16.37 10.74 -12.62
N LEU A 496 -15.20 10.99 -12.04
CA LEU A 496 -14.44 12.23 -12.21
C LEU A 496 -13.44 12.18 -13.39
N ALA A 497 -13.20 11.03 -13.99
CA ALA A 497 -12.27 10.84 -15.11
C ALA A 497 -12.48 11.80 -16.29
N PRO A 498 -13.73 12.20 -16.67
CA PRO A 498 -13.93 13.17 -17.76
C PRO A 498 -13.29 14.54 -17.47
N LYS A 499 -13.24 14.98 -16.21
CA LYS A 499 -12.55 16.22 -15.82
C LYS A 499 -11.04 16.10 -16.04
N VAL A 500 -10.45 14.98 -15.59
CA VAL A 500 -9.02 14.70 -15.77
C VAL A 500 -8.67 14.60 -17.25
N LYS A 501 -9.53 13.97 -18.07
CA LYS A 501 -9.31 13.85 -19.53
C LYS A 501 -9.32 15.21 -20.23
N ALA A 502 -10.18 16.12 -19.83
CA ALA A 502 -10.21 17.48 -20.37
C ALA A 502 -8.93 18.25 -20.01
N LEU A 503 -8.48 18.16 -18.75
CA LEU A 503 -7.22 18.77 -18.30
C LEU A 503 -6.00 18.17 -19.03
N LEU A 504 -5.99 16.85 -19.22
CA LEU A 504 -4.93 16.17 -19.96
C LEU A 504 -4.88 16.61 -21.43
N ALA A 505 -6.02 16.78 -22.08
CA ALA A 505 -6.08 17.23 -23.47
C ALA A 505 -5.54 18.66 -23.64
N ASP A 506 -5.92 19.57 -22.75
CA ASP A 506 -5.40 20.94 -22.71
C ASP A 506 -3.88 20.95 -22.46
N TYR A 507 -3.44 20.24 -21.42
CA TYR A 507 -2.03 20.10 -21.06
C TYR A 507 -1.18 19.58 -22.24
N TRP A 508 -1.63 18.51 -22.93
CA TRP A 508 -0.92 17.96 -24.09
C TRP A 508 -0.85 18.92 -25.27
N THR A 509 -1.88 19.74 -25.48
CA THR A 509 -1.87 20.75 -26.53
C THR A 509 -0.81 21.80 -26.25
N ARG A 510 -0.79 22.35 -25.05
CA ARG A 510 0.24 23.33 -24.62
C ARG A 510 1.66 22.74 -24.63
N TYR A 511 1.81 21.49 -24.17
CA TYR A 511 3.10 20.80 -24.21
C TYR A 511 3.65 20.63 -25.63
N ARG A 512 2.79 20.29 -26.61
CA ARG A 512 3.21 20.14 -28.01
C ARG A 512 3.53 21.46 -28.70
N ASN A 513 2.96 22.53 -28.22
CA ASN A 513 3.21 23.89 -28.71
C ASN A 513 4.41 24.55 -28.00
N ASP A 514 5.16 23.82 -27.16
CA ASP A 514 6.28 24.33 -26.34
C ASP A 514 5.91 25.57 -25.49
N GLU A 515 4.66 25.60 -24.95
CA GLU A 515 4.16 26.72 -24.15
C GLU A 515 4.65 26.68 -22.68
N PHE A 516 5.25 25.58 -22.24
CA PHE A 516 5.74 25.45 -20.86
C PHE A 516 7.15 26.02 -20.69
N VAL A 517 7.31 26.83 -19.65
CA VAL A 517 8.63 27.30 -19.22
C VAL A 517 9.42 26.12 -18.65
N THR A 518 10.67 26.00 -19.06
CA THR A 518 11.62 25.03 -18.50
C THR A 518 12.61 25.75 -17.59
N TYR A 519 12.93 25.12 -16.48
CA TYR A 519 13.91 25.58 -15.51
C TYR A 519 15.12 24.62 -15.59
N ASP A 520 16.31 25.17 -15.85
CA ASP A 520 17.57 24.40 -15.93
C ASP A 520 18.29 24.38 -14.57
#